data_0a72c999ee6d50a1b73505882aea7647
#
_entry.id   0a72c999ee6d50a1b73505882aea7647
#
_cell.length_a   1.000
_cell.length_b   1.000
_cell.length_c   1.000
_cell.angle_alpha   90.00
_cell.angle_beta   90.00
_cell.angle_gamma   90.00
#
_symmetry.space_group_name_H-M   'P 1'
#
loop_
_entity.id
_entity.type
_entity.pdbx_description
1 polymer ?
#
loop_
_entity_poly.entity_id
_entity_poly.type
_entity_poly.pdbx_seq_one_letter_code
_entity_poly.pdbx_strand_id
1 'polypeptide(L)'
;MTKRMLLAILLLIVFALPAGCQKQGGEPTQPTAPAPTILPTHTPEPSPTPTPDPVGEALAGMTVEQKAAQLLVAGIEGTEPGEDAVQAVQGYQVGGVILFGRNVESAEQLAALTNGLKELNGDYTPLFLCVDQEGGRVDRMPPEVTDLPSALDFGSIADPEARMDACF
;
A
#
# COMPACT_ATOMS: atom_id res chain seq x y z
N MET A 1 38.94 18.00 14.82
CA MET A 1 38.33 19.30 14.47
C MET A 1 37.16 19.54 15.40
N THR A 2 37.24 20.58 16.18
CA THR A 2 36.58 20.82 17.46
C THR A 2 35.17 21.44 17.31
N LYS A 3 34.25 21.01 18.18
CA LYS A 3 32.85 21.44 18.34
C LYS A 3 32.57 22.95 18.43
N ARG A 4 33.58 23.81 18.31
CA ARG A 4 33.49 25.27 18.44
C ARG A 4 33.24 26.03 17.13
N MET A 5 33.20 25.37 15.98
CA MET A 5 33.03 26.02 14.66
C MET A 5 31.63 25.97 14.08
N LEU A 6 30.70 25.28 14.76
CA LEU A 6 29.30 25.18 14.30
C LEU A 6 28.34 26.22 14.93
N LEU A 7 28.83 27.02 15.90
CA LEU A 7 27.99 28.01 16.62
C LEU A 7 28.07 29.42 16.06
N ALA A 8 28.90 29.66 15.06
CA ALA A 8 29.15 30.99 14.50
C ALA A 8 28.34 31.33 13.24
N ILE A 9 27.56 30.38 12.69
CA ILE A 9 26.82 30.59 11.44
C ILE A 9 25.33 30.87 11.70
N LEU A 10 24.83 30.75 12.91
CA LEU A 10 23.40 30.91 13.23
C LEU A 10 22.97 32.29 13.74
N LEU A 11 23.83 33.30 13.65
CA LEU A 11 23.57 34.62 14.28
C LEU A 11 23.58 35.82 13.31
N LEU A 12 23.37 35.65 12.05
CA LEU A 12 23.47 36.75 11.04
C LEU A 12 22.31 36.87 10.07
N ILE A 13 21.07 36.46 10.42
CA ILE A 13 19.88 36.75 9.65
C ILE A 13 18.76 37.30 10.56
N VAL A 14 18.99 38.45 11.17
CA VAL A 14 17.92 39.32 11.72
C VAL A 14 18.44 40.75 11.60
N PHE A 15 18.05 41.45 10.56
CA PHE A 15 17.90 42.92 10.51
C PHE A 15 17.80 43.37 9.03
N ALA A 16 16.60 43.60 8.56
CA ALA A 16 16.28 44.61 7.58
C ALA A 16 14.75 44.70 7.36
N LEU A 17 14.10 45.54 8.16
CA LEU A 17 12.81 46.15 7.82
C LEU A 17 13.05 47.59 7.46
N PRO A 18 12.54 48.10 6.35
CA PRO A 18 12.34 49.54 6.16
C PRO A 18 10.90 49.91 6.48
N ALA A 19 10.75 50.83 7.41
CA ALA A 19 9.55 51.62 7.61
C ALA A 19 9.41 52.66 6.50
N GLY A 20 8.20 52.79 5.97
CA GLY A 20 7.83 53.85 5.03
C GLY A 20 6.38 54.22 5.22
N CYS A 21 6.09 55.15 6.14
CA CYS A 21 4.84 55.89 6.20
C CYS A 21 4.86 57.03 5.19
N GLN A 22 3.87 57.11 4.30
CA GLN A 22 3.50 58.34 3.64
C GLN A 22 1.98 58.53 3.66
N LYS A 23 1.55 59.54 4.42
CA LYS A 23 0.21 60.09 4.41
C LYS A 23 0.06 60.98 3.16
N GLN A 24 -0.98 60.77 2.36
CA GLN A 24 -1.56 61.80 1.51
C GLN A 24 -3.05 61.91 1.82
N GLY A 25 -3.46 63.09 2.18
CA GLY A 25 -4.85 63.47 2.38
C GLY A 25 -5.55 63.68 1.03
N GLY A 26 -6.76 63.15 0.93
CA GLY A 26 -7.68 63.39 -0.18
C GLY A 26 -9.08 63.64 0.41
N GLU A 27 -9.71 64.62 -0.08
CA GLU A 27 -11.00 65.25 0.23
C GLU A 27 -12.19 64.27 0.22
N PRO A 28 -13.22 64.43 1.05
CA PRO A 28 -14.33 63.47 1.13
C PRO A 28 -15.33 63.70 0.02
N THR A 29 -15.35 62.83 -0.95
CA THR A 29 -16.46 62.71 -1.91
C THR A 29 -17.55 61.83 -1.29
N GLN A 30 -18.76 62.38 -1.24
CA GLN A 30 -19.99 61.75 -0.72
C GLN A 30 -20.28 60.42 -1.45
N PRO A 31 -20.53 59.33 -0.76
CA PRO A 31 -20.81 58.06 -1.40
C PRO A 31 -22.25 58.00 -1.92
N THR A 32 -22.38 57.79 -3.23
CA THR A 32 -23.63 57.38 -3.87
C THR A 32 -23.96 55.96 -3.40
N ALA A 33 -25.17 55.76 -2.84
CA ALA A 33 -25.61 54.47 -2.40
C ALA A 33 -25.60 53.44 -3.52
N PRO A 34 -24.95 52.27 -3.35
CA PRO A 34 -25.00 51.21 -4.32
C PRO A 34 -26.38 50.57 -4.41
N ALA A 35 -26.81 50.29 -5.65
CA ALA A 35 -28.01 49.52 -5.91
C ALA A 35 -27.96 48.15 -5.22
N PRO A 36 -29.07 47.56 -4.83
CA PRO A 36 -29.09 46.26 -4.18
C PRO A 36 -28.53 45.18 -5.14
N THR A 37 -27.31 44.71 -4.86
CA THR A 37 -26.75 43.57 -5.53
C THR A 37 -27.54 42.34 -5.09
N ILE A 38 -28.27 41.74 -6.03
CA ILE A 38 -28.93 40.46 -5.80
C ILE A 38 -27.81 39.42 -5.62
N LEU A 39 -27.61 39.01 -4.37
CA LEU A 39 -26.68 37.91 -4.03
C LEU A 39 -27.15 36.66 -4.79
N PRO A 40 -26.30 35.98 -5.58
CA PRO A 40 -26.70 34.72 -6.20
C PRO A 40 -27.12 33.75 -5.10
N THR A 41 -28.36 33.28 -5.20
CA THR A 41 -28.86 32.20 -4.35
C THR A 41 -28.00 30.97 -4.68
N HIS A 42 -27.15 30.57 -3.74
CA HIS A 42 -26.40 29.33 -3.87
C HIS A 42 -27.40 28.17 -3.92
N THR A 43 -27.55 27.58 -5.10
CA THR A 43 -28.17 26.27 -5.21
C THR A 43 -27.35 25.32 -4.33
N PRO A 44 -27.97 24.62 -3.38
CA PRO A 44 -27.22 23.68 -2.55
C PRO A 44 -26.53 22.67 -3.46
N GLU A 45 -25.20 22.60 -3.36
CA GLU A 45 -24.41 21.57 -4.03
C GLU A 45 -24.92 20.21 -3.55
N PRO A 46 -25.18 19.25 -4.46
CA PRO A 46 -25.66 17.93 -4.05
C PRO A 46 -24.67 17.33 -3.07
N SER A 47 -25.16 16.95 -1.90
CA SER A 47 -24.36 16.22 -0.90
C SER A 47 -23.76 14.98 -1.56
N PRO A 48 -22.43 14.72 -1.46
CA PRO A 48 -21.82 13.56 -2.07
C PRO A 48 -22.54 12.30 -1.57
N THR A 49 -22.98 11.46 -2.50
CA THR A 49 -23.49 10.12 -2.18
C THR A 49 -22.38 9.35 -1.47
N PRO A 50 -22.63 8.77 -0.30
CA PRO A 50 -21.59 8.00 0.39
C PRO A 50 -21.07 6.88 -0.52
N THR A 51 -19.76 6.86 -0.72
CA THR A 51 -19.11 5.76 -1.44
C THR A 51 -19.22 4.49 -0.59
N PRO A 52 -19.64 3.33 -1.16
CA PRO A 52 -19.63 2.08 -0.43
C PRO A 52 -18.26 1.79 0.19
N ASP A 53 -18.22 1.37 1.44
CA ASP A 53 -17.01 0.92 2.13
C ASP A 53 -17.08 -0.61 2.35
N PRO A 54 -16.73 -1.42 1.34
CA PRO A 54 -16.82 -2.87 1.45
C PRO A 54 -15.87 -3.44 2.50
N VAL A 55 -14.76 -2.76 2.78
CA VAL A 55 -13.81 -3.20 3.81
C VAL A 55 -14.39 -2.96 5.20
N GLY A 56 -14.97 -1.79 5.44
CA GLY A 56 -15.64 -1.47 6.70
C GLY A 56 -16.82 -2.40 6.97
N GLU A 57 -17.63 -2.72 5.95
CA GLU A 57 -18.74 -3.65 6.04
C GLU A 57 -18.26 -5.07 6.38
N ALA A 58 -17.23 -5.59 5.71
CA ALA A 58 -16.63 -6.89 6.01
C ALA A 58 -16.08 -6.94 7.45
N LEU A 59 -15.34 -5.91 7.85
CA LEU A 59 -14.80 -5.82 9.22
C LEU A 59 -15.90 -5.73 10.29
N ALA A 60 -17.01 -5.06 10.01
CA ALA A 60 -18.12 -4.96 10.95
C ALA A 60 -18.78 -6.34 11.22
N GLY A 61 -18.75 -7.24 10.25
CA GLY A 61 -19.27 -8.61 10.37
C GLY A 61 -18.35 -9.59 11.09
N MET A 62 -17.07 -9.26 11.30
CA MET A 62 -16.08 -10.15 11.90
C MET A 62 -16.02 -10.07 13.43
N THR A 63 -15.79 -11.20 14.10
CA THR A 63 -15.38 -11.25 15.51
C THR A 63 -13.96 -10.74 15.69
N VAL A 64 -13.52 -10.53 16.94
CA VAL A 64 -12.15 -10.12 17.25
C VAL A 64 -11.16 -11.23 16.86
N GLU A 65 -11.52 -12.49 17.09
CA GLU A 65 -10.72 -13.66 16.73
C GLU A 65 -10.54 -13.77 15.21
N GLN A 66 -11.61 -13.57 14.44
CA GLN A 66 -11.55 -13.55 12.98
C GLN A 66 -10.67 -12.41 12.47
N LYS A 67 -10.81 -11.20 13.04
CA LYS A 67 -9.94 -10.07 12.70
C LYS A 67 -8.47 -10.37 12.98
N ALA A 68 -8.17 -11.00 14.12
CA ALA A 68 -6.82 -11.41 14.48
C ALA A 68 -6.27 -12.47 13.51
N ALA A 69 -7.09 -13.46 13.14
CA ALA A 69 -6.71 -14.52 12.20
C ALA A 69 -6.42 -13.95 10.80
N GLN A 70 -7.15 -12.93 10.35
CA GLN A 70 -6.90 -12.25 9.08
C GLN A 70 -5.52 -11.57 9.00
N LEU A 71 -4.83 -11.35 10.12
CA LEU A 71 -3.47 -10.82 10.15
C LEU A 71 -2.40 -11.91 10.03
N LEU A 72 -2.80 -13.18 10.02
CA LEU A 72 -1.88 -14.32 9.98
C LEU A 72 -1.75 -14.88 8.56
N VAL A 73 -0.52 -15.22 8.18
CA VAL A 73 -0.20 -16.03 7.01
C VAL A 73 0.42 -17.32 7.51
N ALA A 74 -0.22 -18.47 7.24
CA ALA A 74 0.19 -19.76 7.72
C ALA A 74 0.90 -20.58 6.63
N GLY A 75 1.94 -21.34 6.99
CA GLY A 75 2.51 -22.37 6.13
C GLY A 75 1.69 -23.67 6.25
N ILE A 76 1.73 -24.47 5.19
CA ILE A 76 1.10 -25.80 5.14
C ILE A 76 2.11 -26.86 4.72
N GLU A 77 1.78 -28.12 4.93
CA GLU A 77 2.55 -29.26 4.48
C GLU A 77 1.92 -29.91 3.24
N GLY A 78 2.77 -30.62 2.47
CA GLY A 78 2.33 -31.39 1.31
C GLY A 78 2.05 -30.57 0.06
N THR A 79 1.65 -31.28 -0.99
CA THR A 79 1.42 -30.76 -2.36
C THR A 79 -0.08 -30.73 -2.72
N GLU A 80 -0.92 -31.10 -1.75
CA GLU A 80 -2.38 -31.05 -1.81
C GLU A 80 -2.92 -30.42 -0.51
N PRO A 81 -4.17 -29.88 -0.49
CA PRO A 81 -4.76 -29.38 0.74
C PRO A 81 -4.98 -30.51 1.75
N GLY A 82 -4.14 -30.56 2.78
CA GLY A 82 -4.22 -31.52 3.89
C GLY A 82 -5.03 -31.04 5.08
N GLU A 83 -4.99 -31.78 6.18
CA GLU A 83 -5.70 -31.45 7.44
C GLU A 83 -5.25 -30.11 8.01
N ASP A 84 -3.98 -29.76 7.90
CA ASP A 84 -3.40 -28.51 8.34
C ASP A 84 -3.92 -27.32 7.51
N ALA A 85 -4.07 -27.51 6.19
CA ALA A 85 -4.70 -26.51 5.32
C ALA A 85 -6.18 -26.28 5.69
N VAL A 86 -6.93 -27.37 5.94
CA VAL A 86 -8.33 -27.30 6.42
C VAL A 86 -8.38 -26.56 7.76
N GLN A 87 -7.49 -26.88 8.70
CA GLN A 87 -7.45 -26.23 10.00
C GLN A 87 -7.09 -24.73 9.89
N ALA A 88 -6.12 -24.36 9.04
CA ALA A 88 -5.72 -22.98 8.85
C ALA A 88 -6.82 -22.15 8.17
N VAL A 89 -7.37 -22.66 7.06
CA VAL A 89 -8.31 -21.92 6.20
C VAL A 89 -9.73 -21.93 6.77
N GLN A 90 -10.26 -23.09 7.13
CA GLN A 90 -11.64 -23.21 7.63
C GLN A 90 -11.72 -23.10 9.17
N GLY A 91 -10.77 -23.67 9.88
CA GLY A 91 -10.77 -23.68 11.35
C GLY A 91 -10.45 -22.31 11.93
N TYR A 92 -9.34 -21.72 11.51
CA TYR A 92 -8.88 -20.43 12.02
C TYR A 92 -9.27 -19.24 11.13
N GLN A 93 -9.58 -19.46 9.85
CA GLN A 93 -9.88 -18.40 8.86
C GLN A 93 -8.71 -17.40 8.74
N VAL A 94 -7.50 -17.93 8.56
CA VAL A 94 -6.29 -17.11 8.38
C VAL A 94 -6.38 -16.22 7.15
N GLY A 95 -5.71 -15.06 7.16
CA GLY A 95 -5.71 -14.11 6.03
C GLY A 95 -4.92 -14.59 4.83
N GLY A 96 -4.01 -15.55 5.00
CA GLY A 96 -3.23 -16.09 3.89
C GLY A 96 -2.54 -17.42 4.17
N VAL A 97 -2.10 -18.05 3.09
CA VAL A 97 -1.24 -19.23 3.09
C VAL A 97 0.04 -18.93 2.35
N ILE A 98 1.19 -19.24 2.94
CA ILE A 98 2.51 -19.16 2.29
C ILE A 98 2.97 -20.56 1.88
N LEU A 99 3.37 -20.68 0.61
CA LEU A 99 3.90 -21.92 0.03
C LEU A 99 5.43 -21.87 0.01
N PHE A 100 6.04 -23.02 0.20
CA PHE A 100 7.48 -23.22 0.14
C PHE A 100 7.81 -24.29 -0.91
N GLY A 101 9.10 -24.50 -1.19
CA GLY A 101 9.53 -25.50 -2.17
C GLY A 101 8.98 -26.92 -1.90
N ARG A 102 8.67 -27.28 -0.64
CA ARG A 102 8.04 -28.56 -0.30
C ARG A 102 6.59 -28.69 -0.76
N ASN A 103 5.97 -27.58 -1.14
CA ASN A 103 4.59 -27.56 -1.62
C ASN A 103 4.50 -27.51 -3.15
N VAL A 104 5.63 -27.52 -3.86
CA VAL A 104 5.71 -27.28 -5.31
C VAL A 104 6.43 -28.44 -5.99
N GLU A 105 5.76 -29.12 -6.92
CA GLU A 105 6.31 -30.20 -7.75
C GLU A 105 6.29 -29.84 -9.24
N SER A 106 5.20 -29.24 -9.73
CA SER A 106 5.00 -28.81 -11.10
C SER A 106 4.02 -27.64 -11.17
N ALA A 107 4.00 -26.96 -12.30
CA ALA A 107 3.04 -25.85 -12.53
C ALA A 107 1.58 -26.36 -12.45
N GLU A 108 1.28 -27.54 -12.98
CA GLU A 108 -0.05 -28.14 -12.91
C GLU A 108 -0.46 -28.48 -11.47
N GLN A 109 0.44 -29.10 -10.70
CA GLN A 109 0.20 -29.44 -9.30
C GLN A 109 0.01 -28.16 -8.47
N LEU A 110 0.85 -27.15 -8.66
CA LEU A 110 0.74 -25.87 -7.94
C LEU A 110 -0.59 -25.17 -8.23
N ALA A 111 -1.05 -25.21 -9.49
CA ALA A 111 -2.37 -24.69 -9.85
C ALA A 111 -3.50 -25.48 -9.15
N ALA A 112 -3.40 -26.81 -9.06
CA ALA A 112 -4.37 -27.64 -8.36
C ALA A 112 -4.38 -27.33 -6.86
N LEU A 113 -3.22 -27.24 -6.21
CA LEU A 113 -3.08 -26.87 -4.79
C LEU A 113 -3.71 -25.50 -4.51
N THR A 114 -3.36 -24.49 -5.29
CA THR A 114 -3.87 -23.12 -5.08
C THR A 114 -5.38 -23.01 -5.33
N ASN A 115 -5.92 -23.74 -6.30
CA ASN A 115 -7.37 -23.82 -6.52
C ASN A 115 -8.06 -24.56 -5.37
N GLY A 116 -7.52 -25.68 -4.88
CA GLY A 116 -8.05 -26.39 -3.74
C GLY A 116 -8.08 -25.54 -2.47
N LEU A 117 -7.05 -24.72 -2.22
CA LEU A 117 -7.06 -23.76 -1.11
C LEU A 117 -8.16 -22.69 -1.27
N LYS A 118 -8.40 -22.19 -2.47
CA LYS A 118 -9.50 -21.25 -2.75
C LYS A 118 -10.86 -21.91 -2.56
N GLU A 119 -11.02 -23.16 -2.97
CA GLU A 119 -12.24 -23.93 -2.73
C GLU A 119 -12.49 -24.17 -1.23
N LEU A 120 -11.46 -24.51 -0.46
CA LEU A 120 -11.55 -24.61 1.00
C LEU A 120 -11.99 -23.28 1.64
N ASN A 121 -11.51 -22.15 1.11
CA ASN A 121 -11.85 -20.84 1.63
C ASN A 121 -13.32 -20.46 1.38
N GLY A 122 -13.89 -20.93 0.26
CA GLY A 122 -15.29 -20.68 -0.08
C GLY A 122 -15.64 -19.20 -0.13
N ASP A 123 -16.67 -18.81 0.61
CA ASP A 123 -17.21 -17.44 0.67
C ASP A 123 -16.57 -16.56 1.75
N TYR A 124 -15.54 -17.05 2.43
CA TYR A 124 -14.79 -16.21 3.39
C TYR A 124 -14.04 -15.06 2.69
N THR A 125 -13.44 -14.18 3.49
CA THR A 125 -12.55 -13.13 2.97
C THR A 125 -11.52 -13.75 2.04
N PRO A 126 -11.26 -13.18 0.84
CA PRO A 126 -10.30 -13.74 -0.10
C PRO A 126 -8.94 -14.00 0.52
N LEU A 127 -8.43 -15.22 0.32
CA LEU A 127 -7.19 -15.71 0.89
C LEU A 127 -5.98 -15.15 0.13
N PHE A 128 -4.99 -14.60 0.83
CA PHE A 128 -3.69 -14.34 0.23
C PHE A 128 -2.96 -15.66 0.01
N LEU A 129 -2.52 -15.90 -1.23
CA LEU A 129 -1.61 -17.01 -1.55
C LEU A 129 -0.23 -16.42 -1.82
N CYS A 130 0.71 -16.75 -0.97
CA CYS A 130 2.04 -16.17 -0.93
C CYS A 130 3.10 -17.22 -1.26
N VAL A 131 4.22 -16.77 -1.77
CA VAL A 131 5.43 -17.57 -1.96
C VAL A 131 6.64 -16.69 -1.70
N ASP A 132 7.68 -17.27 -1.16
CA ASP A 132 8.97 -16.61 -0.99
C ASP A 132 9.83 -16.89 -2.24
N GLN A 133 9.65 -16.03 -3.26
CA GLN A 133 10.33 -16.14 -4.56
C GLN A 133 11.26 -14.94 -4.74
N GLU A 134 12.58 -15.16 -4.58
CA GLU A 134 13.61 -14.13 -4.70
C GLU A 134 14.46 -14.27 -5.95
N GLY A 135 14.35 -15.40 -6.64
CA GLY A 135 15.27 -15.83 -7.68
C GLY A 135 16.59 -16.37 -7.12
N GLY A 136 17.42 -16.95 -7.99
CA GLY A 136 18.71 -17.53 -7.60
C GLY A 136 18.59 -18.62 -6.55
N ARG A 137 19.09 -18.38 -5.32
CA ARG A 137 19.10 -19.40 -4.23
C ARG A 137 17.73 -19.62 -3.58
N VAL A 138 16.88 -18.63 -3.61
CA VAL A 138 15.50 -18.69 -3.06
C VAL A 138 14.54 -18.72 -4.24
N ASP A 139 14.50 -19.86 -4.89
CA ASP A 139 13.59 -20.20 -5.96
C ASP A 139 12.66 -21.31 -5.50
N ARG A 140 11.36 -21.10 -5.60
CA ARG A 140 10.29 -22.02 -5.19
C ARG A 140 9.41 -22.43 -6.34
N MET A 141 9.55 -21.75 -7.49
CA MET A 141 8.73 -22.04 -8.66
C MET A 141 9.19 -23.33 -9.32
N PRO A 142 8.26 -24.08 -9.97
CA PRO A 142 8.63 -25.27 -10.71
C PRO A 142 9.38 -24.89 -12.01
N PRO A 143 10.16 -25.83 -12.56
CA PRO A 143 11.06 -25.54 -13.71
C PRO A 143 10.34 -25.12 -14.99
N GLU A 144 9.03 -25.31 -15.08
CA GLU A 144 8.20 -24.86 -16.20
C GLU A 144 7.89 -23.36 -16.16
N VAL A 145 8.12 -22.73 -15.01
CA VAL A 145 7.95 -21.27 -14.82
C VAL A 145 9.29 -20.60 -15.11
N THR A 146 9.24 -19.38 -15.61
CA THR A 146 10.47 -18.62 -15.90
C THR A 146 11.34 -18.49 -14.66
N ASP A 147 12.57 -18.96 -14.77
CA ASP A 147 13.61 -18.80 -13.75
C ASP A 147 14.01 -17.31 -13.68
N LEU A 148 13.97 -16.76 -12.47
CA LEU A 148 14.33 -15.36 -12.25
C LEU A 148 15.74 -15.26 -11.66
N PRO A 149 16.62 -14.41 -12.25
CA PRO A 149 17.89 -14.08 -11.64
C PRO A 149 17.70 -13.50 -10.24
N SER A 150 18.69 -13.67 -9.38
CA SER A 150 18.62 -13.09 -8.03
C SER A 150 18.67 -11.56 -8.07
N ALA A 151 18.18 -10.90 -7.01
CA ALA A 151 18.33 -9.45 -6.84
C ALA A 151 19.81 -8.99 -6.89
N LEU A 152 20.74 -9.87 -6.48
CA LEU A 152 22.18 -9.62 -6.57
C LEU A 152 22.68 -9.61 -8.02
N ASP A 153 22.15 -10.52 -8.86
CA ASP A 153 22.51 -10.58 -10.29
C ASP A 153 22.04 -9.31 -10.99
N PHE A 154 20.79 -8.89 -10.77
CA PHE A 154 20.27 -7.60 -11.27
C PHE A 154 21.09 -6.42 -10.74
N GLY A 155 21.43 -6.40 -9.46
CA GLY A 155 22.24 -5.37 -8.83
C GLY A 155 23.66 -5.26 -9.41
N SER A 156 24.20 -6.33 -10.00
CA SER A 156 25.52 -6.36 -10.63
C SER A 156 25.55 -5.69 -12.01
N ILE A 157 24.40 -5.50 -12.66
CA ILE A 157 24.29 -4.80 -13.95
C ILE A 157 24.52 -3.30 -13.70
N ALA A 158 25.66 -2.81 -14.16
CA ALA A 158 26.09 -1.43 -13.90
C ALA A 158 25.25 -0.39 -14.65
N ASP A 159 24.82 -0.71 -15.89
CA ASP A 159 23.99 0.16 -16.70
C ASP A 159 22.51 0.10 -16.24
N PRO A 160 21.91 1.26 -15.86
CA PRO A 160 20.53 1.30 -15.40
C PRO A 160 19.50 0.89 -16.46
N GLU A 161 19.73 1.21 -17.74
CA GLU A 161 18.83 0.84 -18.84
C GLU A 161 18.85 -0.66 -19.07
N ALA A 162 20.06 -1.25 -19.18
CA ALA A 162 20.22 -2.70 -19.32
C ALA A 162 19.66 -3.47 -18.10
N ARG A 163 19.74 -2.88 -16.89
CA ARG A 163 19.13 -3.47 -15.68
C ARG A 163 17.61 -3.48 -15.76
N MET A 164 17.02 -2.40 -16.26
CA MET A 164 15.59 -2.31 -16.46
C MET A 164 15.11 -3.33 -17.49
N ASP A 165 15.81 -3.42 -18.63
CA ASP A 165 15.48 -4.37 -19.70
C ASP A 165 15.60 -5.83 -19.25
N ALA A 166 16.50 -6.13 -18.33
CA ALA A 166 16.67 -7.48 -17.78
C ALA A 166 15.54 -7.89 -16.81
N CYS A 167 14.70 -6.95 -16.36
CA CYS A 167 13.57 -7.21 -15.47
C CYS A 167 12.27 -7.53 -16.22
N PHE A 168 12.23 -7.36 -17.55
CA PHE A 168 11.07 -7.57 -18.41
C PHE A 168 11.33 -8.60 -19.49
#